data_504e970637830795773ee8ed4904e529
#
_entry.id   504e970637830795773ee8ed4904e529
#
_cell.length_a   1.000
_cell.length_b   1.000
_cell.length_c   1.000
_cell.angle_alpha   90.00
_cell.angle_beta   90.00
_cell.angle_gamma   90.00
#
_symmetry.space_group_name_H-M   'P 1'
#
loop_
_entity.id
_entity.type
_entity.pdbx_description
1 polymer ?
#
loop_
_entity_poly.entity_id
_entity_poly.type
_entity_poly.pdbx_seq_one_letter_code
_entity_poly.pdbx_strand_id
1 'polypeptide(L)'
;MTYDWLKAETGPKVVVEAMKLYDAKEVVGEADNPVILEWATELGISYYKDDSTPWCGLFVAIVVKRAGFEPVKEALRARNWTGFGTQQSTAMLGDILVFTREGGSGHVGFCVGHDKDCYHVLGGNQGDMVKVSRIARNRCIAIRRCPWKIAQPGNVRVIKLEASGDLSKNEA
;
A
#
# COMPACT_ATOMS: atom_id res chain seq x y z
N MET A 1 -4.39 19.06 2.56
CA MET A 1 -3.34 18.81 1.55
C MET A 1 -3.90 17.80 0.58
N THR A 2 -3.97 18.16 -0.65
CA THR A 2 -4.35 17.21 -1.69
C THR A 2 -3.09 16.47 -2.14
N TYR A 3 -3.23 15.19 -2.45
CA TYR A 3 -2.16 14.37 -3.02
C TYR A 3 -2.21 14.37 -4.56
N ASP A 4 -2.75 15.47 -5.15
CA ASP A 4 -2.95 15.57 -6.60
C ASP A 4 -1.64 15.47 -7.39
N TRP A 5 -0.53 15.86 -6.78
CA TRP A 5 0.80 15.70 -7.36
C TRP A 5 1.14 14.23 -7.69
N LEU A 6 0.57 13.25 -6.97
CA LEU A 6 0.76 11.83 -7.27
C LEU A 6 0.22 11.45 -8.66
N LYS A 7 -0.81 12.16 -9.15
CA LYS A 7 -1.38 11.93 -10.48
C LYS A 7 -0.42 12.34 -11.60
N ALA A 8 0.52 13.25 -11.31
CA ALA A 8 1.52 13.69 -12.26
C ALA A 8 2.82 12.86 -12.22
N GLU A 9 2.95 11.95 -11.23
CA GLU A 9 4.12 11.08 -11.14
C GLU A 9 4.13 10.06 -12.28
N THR A 10 5.24 9.96 -12.97
CA THR A 10 5.45 9.01 -14.06
C THR A 10 6.16 7.72 -13.62
N GLY A 11 6.46 7.61 -12.33
CA GLY A 11 7.12 6.49 -11.68
C GLY A 11 7.29 6.73 -10.17
N PRO A 12 7.80 5.77 -9.43
CA PRO A 12 8.03 4.38 -9.87
C PRO A 12 6.73 3.66 -10.28
N LYS A 13 6.84 2.61 -11.09
CA LYS A 13 5.67 1.93 -11.68
C LYS A 13 4.65 1.48 -10.63
N VAL A 14 5.07 1.07 -9.44
CA VAL A 14 4.16 0.71 -8.35
C VAL A 14 3.27 1.89 -7.91
N VAL A 15 3.77 3.12 -7.93
CA VAL A 15 2.97 4.30 -7.60
C VAL A 15 1.97 4.59 -8.72
N VAL A 16 2.40 4.49 -9.98
CA VAL A 16 1.52 4.68 -11.15
C VAL A 16 0.39 3.65 -11.15
N GLU A 17 0.69 2.37 -10.92
CA GLU A 17 -0.33 1.31 -10.85
C GLU A 17 -1.27 1.50 -9.64
N ALA A 18 -0.73 1.87 -8.48
CA ALA A 18 -1.54 2.15 -7.29
C ALA A 18 -2.53 3.33 -7.51
N MET A 19 -2.07 4.38 -8.19
CA MET A 19 -2.92 5.54 -8.47
C MET A 19 -4.06 5.26 -9.45
N LYS A 20 -3.95 4.24 -10.30
CA LYS A 20 -5.07 3.77 -11.14
C LYS A 20 -6.23 3.19 -10.33
N LEU A 21 -5.94 2.74 -9.12
CA LEU A 21 -6.90 2.12 -8.21
C LEU A 21 -7.36 3.09 -7.09
N TYR A 22 -6.92 4.35 -7.14
CA TYR A 22 -7.28 5.36 -6.15
C TYR A 22 -8.81 5.53 -6.09
N ASP A 23 -9.36 5.75 -4.91
CA ASP A 23 -10.80 5.83 -4.62
C ASP A 23 -11.59 4.52 -4.79
N ALA A 24 -10.97 3.39 -5.14
CA ALA A 24 -11.65 2.09 -5.02
C ALA A 24 -12.01 1.83 -3.56
N LYS A 25 -13.25 1.42 -3.28
CA LYS A 25 -13.78 1.26 -1.92
C LYS A 25 -14.71 0.06 -1.82
N GLU A 26 -14.85 -0.46 -0.60
CA GLU A 26 -15.85 -1.48 -0.30
C GLU A 26 -17.27 -0.99 -0.61
N VAL A 27 -18.14 -1.94 -0.91
CA VAL A 27 -19.58 -1.69 -0.98
C VAL A 27 -20.18 -2.00 0.39
N VAL A 28 -20.86 -1.02 0.97
CA VAL A 28 -21.49 -1.19 2.28
C VAL A 28 -22.68 -2.17 2.18
N GLY A 29 -22.69 -3.20 3.04
CA GLY A 29 -23.78 -4.17 3.13
C GLY A 29 -23.38 -5.56 2.64
N GLU A 30 -24.36 -6.31 2.11
CA GLU A 30 -24.17 -7.69 1.64
C GLU A 30 -23.58 -7.78 0.20
N ALA A 31 -23.45 -6.65 -0.47
CA ALA A 31 -22.85 -6.59 -1.80
C ALA A 31 -21.36 -6.34 -1.71
N ASP A 32 -20.60 -6.98 -2.59
CA ASP A 32 -19.15 -6.79 -2.72
C ASP A 32 -18.81 -5.85 -3.87
N ASN A 33 -17.69 -5.15 -3.75
CA ASN A 33 -17.12 -4.43 -4.89
C ASN A 33 -16.50 -5.44 -5.87
N PRO A 34 -17.06 -5.62 -7.07
CA PRO A 34 -16.54 -6.60 -8.02
C PRO A 34 -15.10 -6.32 -8.43
N VAL A 35 -14.66 -5.06 -8.41
CA VAL A 35 -13.28 -4.68 -8.75
C VAL A 35 -12.28 -5.25 -7.73
N ILE A 36 -12.61 -5.22 -6.43
CA ILE A 36 -11.75 -5.79 -5.38
C ILE A 36 -11.68 -7.31 -5.52
N LEU A 37 -12.80 -7.97 -5.83
CA LEU A 37 -12.85 -9.42 -6.06
C LEU A 37 -12.09 -9.82 -7.34
N GLU A 38 -12.12 -8.99 -8.39
CA GLU A 38 -11.34 -9.20 -9.60
C GLU A 38 -9.83 -9.20 -9.33
N TRP A 39 -9.34 -8.37 -8.40
CA TRP A 39 -7.91 -8.40 -8.02
C TRP A 39 -7.49 -9.76 -7.46
N ALA A 40 -8.34 -10.35 -6.62
CA ALA A 40 -8.08 -11.68 -6.08
C ALA A 40 -8.07 -12.74 -7.18
N THR A 41 -9.00 -12.65 -8.13
CA THR A 41 -9.08 -13.54 -9.30
C THR A 41 -7.83 -13.42 -10.17
N GLU A 42 -7.39 -12.19 -10.49
CA GLU A 42 -6.18 -11.92 -11.28
C GLU A 42 -4.92 -12.47 -10.59
N LEU A 43 -4.88 -12.46 -9.26
CA LEU A 43 -3.80 -13.00 -8.44
C LEU A 43 -3.88 -14.52 -8.24
N GLY A 44 -4.97 -15.18 -8.65
CA GLY A 44 -5.21 -16.59 -8.42
C GLY A 44 -5.56 -16.94 -6.96
N ILE A 45 -6.07 -15.99 -6.19
CA ILE A 45 -6.44 -16.14 -4.78
C ILE A 45 -7.91 -16.57 -4.68
N SER A 46 -8.18 -17.86 -4.86
CA SER A 46 -9.55 -18.41 -4.96
C SER A 46 -10.33 -18.41 -3.65
N TYR A 47 -9.65 -18.28 -2.51
CA TYR A 47 -10.28 -18.31 -1.18
C TYR A 47 -10.72 -16.91 -0.69
N TYR A 48 -10.35 -15.83 -1.37
CA TYR A 48 -10.88 -14.49 -1.09
C TYR A 48 -12.27 -14.36 -1.74
N LYS A 49 -13.32 -14.17 -0.94
CA LYS A 49 -14.71 -14.29 -1.39
C LYS A 49 -15.56 -13.04 -1.15
N ASP A 50 -15.12 -12.16 -0.25
CA ASP A 50 -15.85 -10.96 0.12
C ASP A 50 -14.88 -9.82 0.43
N ASP A 51 -15.28 -8.57 0.16
CA ASP A 51 -14.45 -7.38 0.37
C ASP A 51 -14.45 -6.90 1.83
N SER A 52 -15.25 -7.49 2.70
CA SER A 52 -15.19 -7.28 4.14
C SER A 52 -13.97 -7.97 4.79
N THR A 53 -13.36 -8.92 4.09
CA THR A 53 -12.07 -9.49 4.48
C THR A 53 -10.97 -8.46 4.27
N PRO A 54 -10.09 -8.17 5.28
CA PRO A 54 -9.06 -7.15 5.15
C PRO A 54 -8.22 -7.27 3.88
N TRP A 55 -8.20 -6.22 3.06
CA TRP A 55 -7.63 -6.26 1.70
C TRP A 55 -6.44 -5.32 1.45
N CYS A 56 -5.81 -4.81 2.51
CA CYS A 56 -4.59 -4.03 2.35
C CYS A 56 -3.46 -4.82 1.66
N GLY A 57 -3.30 -6.11 2.03
CA GLY A 57 -2.34 -7.01 1.38
C GLY A 57 -2.72 -7.35 -0.06
N LEU A 58 -4.01 -7.53 -0.34
CA LEU A 58 -4.54 -7.76 -1.69
C LEU A 58 -4.24 -6.57 -2.62
N PHE A 59 -4.49 -5.34 -2.15
CA PHE A 59 -4.17 -4.13 -2.90
C PHE A 59 -2.68 -4.04 -3.25
N VAL A 60 -1.81 -4.26 -2.27
CA VAL A 60 -0.36 -4.21 -2.54
C VAL A 60 0.05 -5.31 -3.51
N ALA A 61 -0.53 -6.51 -3.40
CA ALA A 61 -0.23 -7.64 -4.29
C ALA A 61 -0.60 -7.36 -5.75
N ILE A 62 -1.80 -6.84 -6.00
CA ILE A 62 -2.23 -6.53 -7.38
C ILE A 62 -1.38 -5.42 -8.00
N VAL A 63 -1.05 -4.38 -7.24
CA VAL A 63 -0.18 -3.30 -7.69
C VAL A 63 1.22 -3.81 -8.03
N VAL A 64 1.84 -4.60 -7.15
CA VAL A 64 3.16 -5.21 -7.34
C VAL A 64 3.18 -6.08 -8.59
N LYS A 65 2.16 -6.94 -8.77
CA LYS A 65 2.03 -7.80 -9.96
C LYS A 65 1.91 -6.99 -11.25
N ARG A 66 1.04 -5.99 -11.29
CA ARG A 66 0.86 -5.11 -12.45
C ARG A 66 2.10 -4.25 -12.74
N ALA A 67 2.89 -3.97 -11.73
CA ALA A 67 4.19 -3.31 -11.89
C ALA A 67 5.30 -4.23 -12.41
N GLY A 68 5.03 -5.55 -12.54
CA GLY A 68 5.97 -6.53 -13.10
C GLY A 68 6.88 -7.20 -12.07
N PHE A 69 6.49 -7.19 -10.80
CA PHE A 69 7.17 -7.92 -9.72
C PHE A 69 6.31 -9.07 -9.21
N GLU A 70 6.94 -10.04 -8.56
CA GLU A 70 6.25 -11.16 -7.94
C GLU A 70 5.82 -10.78 -6.51
N PRO A 71 4.52 -10.88 -6.16
CA PRO A 71 4.05 -10.70 -4.79
C PRO A 71 4.63 -11.75 -3.84
N VAL A 72 4.62 -11.44 -2.55
CA VAL A 72 4.99 -12.43 -1.53
C VAL A 72 3.97 -13.56 -1.43
N LYS A 73 4.39 -14.71 -0.94
CA LYS A 73 3.47 -15.81 -0.59
C LYS A 73 2.51 -15.35 0.52
N GLU A 74 1.25 -15.83 0.45
CA GLU A 74 0.19 -15.42 1.38
C GLU A 74 0.08 -13.89 1.51
N ALA A 75 0.04 -13.21 0.36
CA ALA A 75 0.09 -11.76 0.23
C ALA A 75 -1.03 -11.01 0.98
N LEU A 76 -2.16 -11.67 1.29
CA LEU A 76 -3.23 -11.09 2.10
C LEU A 76 -2.78 -10.74 3.52
N ARG A 77 -1.76 -11.44 4.03
CA ARG A 77 -1.19 -11.17 5.36
C ARG A 77 -0.19 -10.02 5.27
N ALA A 78 -0.58 -8.85 5.76
CA ALA A 78 0.25 -7.65 5.70
C ALA A 78 1.68 -7.86 6.22
N ARG A 79 1.87 -8.63 7.29
CA ARG A 79 3.20 -8.89 7.88
C ARG A 79 4.13 -9.73 6.99
N ASN A 80 3.58 -10.53 6.06
CA ASN A 80 4.40 -11.31 5.12
C ASN A 80 5.20 -10.40 4.18
N TRP A 81 4.75 -9.17 3.97
CA TRP A 81 5.45 -8.18 3.15
C TRP A 81 6.78 -7.71 3.73
N THR A 82 7.09 -8.06 4.98
CA THR A 82 8.45 -7.88 5.53
C THR A 82 9.51 -8.69 4.78
N GLY A 83 9.11 -9.72 4.04
CA GLY A 83 9.97 -10.53 3.18
C GLY A 83 10.12 -10.05 1.74
N PHE A 84 9.41 -8.98 1.33
CA PHE A 84 9.46 -8.48 -0.04
C PHE A 84 10.76 -7.74 -0.35
N GLY A 85 11.25 -7.84 -1.59
CA GLY A 85 12.34 -7.01 -2.12
C GLY A 85 13.56 -6.85 -1.19
N THR A 86 14.08 -5.63 -1.08
CA THR A 86 15.26 -5.31 -0.27
C THR A 86 14.91 -4.44 0.92
N GLN A 87 15.48 -4.75 2.10
CA GLN A 87 15.32 -3.95 3.32
C GLN A 87 15.98 -2.58 3.16
N GLN A 88 15.33 -1.53 3.63
CA GLN A 88 15.82 -0.16 3.63
C GLN A 88 15.81 0.43 5.05
N SER A 89 16.67 1.42 5.29
CA SER A 89 16.67 2.24 6.50
C SER A 89 15.90 3.56 6.32
N THR A 90 15.73 4.00 5.08
CA THR A 90 15.05 5.25 4.72
C THR A 90 13.99 4.99 3.68
N ALA A 91 12.76 5.40 3.98
CA ALA A 91 11.63 5.25 3.07
C ALA A 91 11.71 6.27 1.93
N MET A 92 11.46 5.78 0.72
CA MET A 92 11.37 6.58 -0.50
C MET A 92 10.05 6.32 -1.21
N LEU A 93 9.69 7.17 -2.17
CA LEU A 93 8.48 7.03 -2.97
C LEU A 93 8.38 5.64 -3.61
N GLY A 94 7.28 4.94 -3.33
CA GLY A 94 6.99 3.61 -3.83
C GLY A 94 7.54 2.45 -2.99
N ASP A 95 8.29 2.71 -1.91
CA ASP A 95 8.66 1.65 -0.97
C ASP A 95 7.43 1.08 -0.28
N ILE A 96 7.41 -0.22 -0.06
CA ILE A 96 6.38 -0.89 0.72
C ILE A 96 6.70 -0.72 2.20
N LEU A 97 5.72 -0.22 2.95
CA LEU A 97 5.79 -0.04 4.39
C LEU A 97 4.89 -1.03 5.08
N VAL A 98 5.41 -1.74 6.07
CA VAL A 98 4.67 -2.70 6.89
C VAL A 98 4.54 -2.16 8.30
N PHE A 99 3.33 -2.17 8.85
CA PHE A 99 3.01 -1.61 10.15
C PHE A 99 2.41 -2.65 11.09
N THR A 100 2.61 -2.44 12.39
CA THR A 100 1.85 -3.13 13.43
C THR A 100 0.48 -2.50 13.61
N ARG A 101 -0.51 -3.31 13.97
CA ARG A 101 -1.83 -2.90 14.46
C ARG A 101 -2.10 -3.57 15.80
N GLU A 102 -3.03 -3.01 16.57
CA GLU A 102 -3.51 -3.63 17.80
C GLU A 102 -4.02 -5.05 17.53
N GLY A 103 -3.90 -5.94 18.52
CA GLY A 103 -4.32 -7.33 18.38
C GLY A 103 -3.37 -8.21 17.55
N GLY A 104 -2.17 -7.72 17.21
CA GLY A 104 -1.15 -8.53 16.53
C GLY A 104 -1.28 -8.61 15.02
N SER A 105 -2.32 -8.00 14.44
CA SER A 105 -2.47 -7.84 12.99
C SER A 105 -1.47 -6.82 12.43
N GLY A 106 -1.52 -6.56 11.15
CA GLY A 106 -0.66 -5.58 10.48
C GLY A 106 -1.40 -4.80 9.41
N HIS A 107 -0.73 -3.77 8.91
CA HIS A 107 -1.13 -3.03 7.72
C HIS A 107 0.03 -2.91 6.76
N VAL A 108 -0.25 -2.76 5.47
CA VAL A 108 0.76 -2.62 4.42
C VAL A 108 0.28 -1.65 3.35
N GLY A 109 1.20 -0.84 2.84
CA GLY A 109 0.93 0.10 1.76
C GLY A 109 2.21 0.72 1.20
N PHE A 110 2.07 1.64 0.25
CA PHE A 110 3.19 2.29 -0.42
C PHE A 110 3.51 3.63 0.22
N CYS A 111 4.78 3.88 0.46
CA CYS A 111 5.27 5.20 0.88
C CYS A 111 5.04 6.21 -0.25
N VAL A 112 4.35 7.30 0.05
CA VAL A 112 4.27 8.47 -0.83
C VAL A 112 4.97 9.69 -0.25
N GLY A 113 5.43 9.58 0.99
CA GLY A 113 6.21 10.61 1.66
C GLY A 113 6.17 10.46 3.18
N HIS A 114 6.75 11.42 3.88
CA HIS A 114 6.72 11.46 5.33
C HIS A 114 6.73 12.91 5.83
N ASP A 115 6.14 13.12 6.98
CA ASP A 115 6.34 14.28 7.82
C ASP A 115 7.24 13.93 9.03
N LYS A 116 7.28 14.79 10.05
CA LYS A 116 8.10 14.57 11.25
C LYS A 116 7.74 13.26 11.96
N ASP A 117 6.45 12.98 12.12
CA ASP A 117 5.93 11.93 13.01
C ASP A 117 5.32 10.74 12.26
N CYS A 118 4.96 10.93 11.00
CA CYS A 118 4.20 9.97 10.21
C CYS A 118 4.83 9.66 8.86
N TYR A 119 4.53 8.45 8.36
CA TYR A 119 4.56 8.16 6.93
C TYR A 119 3.19 8.50 6.31
N HIS A 120 3.21 9.01 5.08
CA HIS A 120 2.03 9.14 4.23
C HIS A 120 1.98 7.90 3.34
N VAL A 121 0.93 7.11 3.51
CA VAL A 121 0.84 5.75 2.99
C VAL A 121 -0.34 5.64 2.03
N LEU A 122 -0.08 5.33 0.77
CA LEU A 122 -1.09 4.95 -0.21
C LEU A 122 -1.38 3.47 -0.04
N GLY A 123 -2.55 3.15 0.49
CA GLY A 123 -2.92 1.79 0.84
C GLY A 123 -4.39 1.49 0.58
N GLY A 124 -4.70 0.21 0.44
CA GLY A 124 -6.05 -0.33 0.42
C GLY A 124 -6.57 -0.57 1.83
N ASN A 125 -7.88 -0.65 1.96
CA ASN A 125 -8.57 -0.83 3.24
C ASN A 125 -8.16 0.22 4.30
N GLN A 126 -8.07 1.46 3.88
CA GLN A 126 -7.80 2.61 4.75
C GLN A 126 -9.10 3.40 4.93
N GLY A 127 -9.93 3.00 5.92
CA GLY A 127 -11.32 3.42 6.03
C GLY A 127 -12.10 2.94 4.81
N ASP A 128 -11.99 1.65 4.53
CA ASP A 128 -12.70 0.89 3.50
C ASP A 128 -12.46 1.36 2.06
N MET A 129 -11.31 2.03 1.82
CA MET A 129 -10.99 2.51 0.48
C MET A 129 -9.48 2.58 0.20
N VAL A 130 -9.14 2.75 -1.09
CA VAL A 130 -7.78 3.11 -1.51
C VAL A 130 -7.61 4.61 -1.39
N LYS A 131 -6.77 5.03 -0.48
CA LYS A 131 -6.43 6.45 -0.27
C LYS A 131 -5.06 6.62 0.35
N VAL A 132 -4.64 7.85 0.54
CA VAL A 132 -3.46 8.16 1.38
C VAL A 132 -3.89 8.43 2.81
N SER A 133 -3.25 7.75 3.76
CA SER A 133 -3.42 7.96 5.20
C SER A 133 -2.08 8.27 5.87
N ARG A 134 -2.13 9.05 6.94
CA ARG A 134 -0.96 9.31 7.79
C ARG A 134 -0.86 8.24 8.88
N ILE A 135 0.23 7.50 8.93
CA ILE A 135 0.46 6.43 9.90
C ILE A 135 1.74 6.72 10.67
N ALA A 136 1.67 6.61 12.01
CA ALA A 136 2.79 6.91 12.89
C ALA A 136 4.03 6.07 12.53
N ARG A 137 5.20 6.71 12.44
CA ARG A 137 6.46 6.07 12.04
C ARG A 137 6.91 4.97 13.01
N ASN A 138 6.60 5.12 14.30
CA ASN A 138 6.93 4.12 15.33
C ASN A 138 6.15 2.80 15.19
N ARG A 139 5.09 2.76 14.41
CA ARG A 139 4.36 1.53 14.05
C ARG A 139 4.98 0.78 12.88
N CYS A 140 5.86 1.43 12.11
CA CYS A 140 6.50 0.83 10.94
C CYS A 140 7.59 -0.18 11.37
N ILE A 141 7.41 -1.44 10.97
CA ILE A 141 8.34 -2.54 11.29
C ILE A 141 9.24 -2.94 10.13
N ALA A 142 8.91 -2.53 8.91
CA ALA A 142 9.77 -2.79 7.75
C ALA A 142 9.53 -1.74 6.65
N ILE A 143 10.63 -1.40 5.97
CA ILE A 143 10.66 -0.58 4.75
C ILE A 143 11.25 -1.48 3.66
N ARG A 144 10.48 -1.80 2.63
CA ARG A 144 10.86 -2.77 1.60
C ARG A 144 10.83 -2.14 0.22
N ARG A 145 11.94 -2.18 -0.49
CA ARG A 145 12.07 -1.61 -1.84
C ARG A 145 11.93 -2.67 -2.89
N CYS A 146 11.25 -2.33 -4.00
CA CYS A 146 11.16 -3.21 -5.16
C CYS A 146 12.55 -3.63 -5.64
N PRO A 147 12.74 -4.90 -6.00
CA PRO A 147 14.02 -5.39 -6.52
C PRO A 147 14.16 -5.00 -7.98
N TRP A 148 14.58 -3.77 -8.25
CA TRP A 148 14.77 -3.25 -9.61
C TRP A 148 15.77 -4.10 -10.39
N LYS A 149 15.38 -4.53 -11.59
CA LYS A 149 16.20 -5.42 -12.44
C LYS A 149 17.37 -4.70 -13.14
N ILE A 150 17.28 -3.39 -13.27
CA ILE A 150 18.30 -2.54 -13.91
C ILE A 150 18.74 -1.50 -12.88
N ALA A 151 18.52 -0.22 -13.15
CA ALA A 151 18.79 0.85 -12.19
C ALA A 151 17.52 1.24 -11.46
N GLN A 152 17.66 1.69 -10.21
CA GLN A 152 16.54 2.28 -9.46
C GLN A 152 16.00 3.49 -10.24
N PRO A 153 14.69 3.58 -10.50
CA PRO A 153 14.10 4.75 -11.16
C PRO A 153 14.37 6.05 -10.38
N GLY A 154 14.66 7.14 -11.09
CA GLY A 154 14.94 8.43 -10.48
C GLY A 154 13.78 9.01 -9.65
N ASN A 155 12.54 8.56 -9.90
CA ASN A 155 11.37 8.90 -9.10
C ASN A 155 11.41 8.29 -7.68
N VAL A 156 12.17 7.22 -7.46
CA VAL A 156 12.37 6.62 -6.14
C VAL A 156 13.26 7.53 -5.31
N ARG A 157 12.64 8.40 -4.55
CA ARG A 157 13.30 9.47 -3.79
C ARG A 157 12.59 9.73 -2.47
N VAL A 158 13.25 10.38 -1.54
CA VAL A 158 12.65 10.84 -0.28
C VAL A 158 11.69 12.00 -0.58
N ILE A 159 10.46 11.89 -0.13
CA ILE A 159 9.44 12.94 -0.21
C ILE A 159 9.14 13.45 1.20
N LYS A 160 9.41 14.73 1.46
CA LYS A 160 9.02 15.40 2.70
C LYS A 160 7.69 16.12 2.48
N LEU A 161 6.74 15.87 3.37
CA LEU A 161 5.41 16.46 3.33
C LEU A 161 5.11 17.20 4.63
N GLU A 162 4.17 18.12 4.58
CA GLU A 162 3.68 18.77 5.79
C GLU A 162 2.69 17.86 6.52
N ALA A 163 2.69 17.96 7.85
CA ALA A 163 1.71 17.26 8.68
C ALA A 163 0.34 17.89 8.47
N SER A 164 -0.56 17.20 7.78
CA SER A 164 -1.93 17.63 7.52
C SER A 164 -2.88 16.45 7.59
N GLY A 165 -4.08 16.69 8.10
CA GLY A 165 -5.10 15.66 8.27
C GLY A 165 -4.88 14.79 9.52
N ASP A 166 -5.83 13.90 9.76
CA ASP A 166 -5.86 13.05 10.93
C ASP A 166 -4.84 11.92 10.87
N LEU A 167 -4.34 11.57 12.05
CA LEU A 167 -3.50 10.40 12.24
C LEU A 167 -4.37 9.14 12.24
N SER A 168 -4.11 8.22 11.33
CA SER A 168 -4.77 6.92 11.35
C SER A 168 -4.28 6.10 12.55
N LYS A 169 -5.21 5.62 13.33
CA LYS A 169 -4.98 4.72 14.47
C LYS A 169 -5.32 3.28 14.12
N ASN A 170 -6.29 3.11 13.24
CA ASN A 170 -6.72 1.84 12.70
C ASN A 170 -7.06 2.04 11.22
N GLU A 171 -6.48 1.25 10.33
CA GLU A 171 -6.61 1.38 8.87
C GLU A 171 -7.83 0.65 8.31
N ALA A 172 -8.44 -0.23 9.09
CA ALA A 172 -9.68 -0.93 8.72
C ALA A 172 -10.87 -0.39 9.50
#